data_6422b5db8d445df8c0289493da61223a
#
_entry.id   6422b5db8d445df8c0289493da61223a
#
_cell.length_a   1.000
_cell.length_b   1.000
_cell.length_c   1.000
_cell.angle_alpha   90.00
_cell.angle_beta   90.00
_cell.angle_gamma   90.00
#
_symmetry.space_group_name_H-M   'P 1'
#
loop_
_entity.id
_entity.type
_entity.pdbx_description
1 polymer ?
#
loop_
_entity_poly.entity_id
_entity_poly.type
_entity_poly.pdbx_seq_one_letter_code
_entity_poly.pdbx_strand_id
1 'polypeptide(L)'
;IVKKFQLGYSTSSKDALAQEALRKGYKKEFLLKTGLCYEKEDGSLRDRFWGRVIFPWFNISGKILGFGGRVLDSRTKGIAQKYVNSPESEIYSKRRELYGIYQAKSAIVKYDNVYMVEGYTDVIAMHQCGLENVVANSGTALSEEQIRLLHRFTSNITLIYDGDEAGIKASIRSTDMLLAEGMNVKVLLLPDGDDPDSFARKHNATEFRQYITDNEENFIRFKTSLLLKDTKNDPIKRAGLISDMAHSIGLIPNEIIRYACLKECASILHVDEQIIQNEIKKVVLQRKDEYLEKRRKEQEEAAKVNAIQSTPEPTSSIPDDGLIPPPPFPPEEVINEVPRETYLPQTGWEKLPFYTKEQLLIKALVRHGEKIVCYVPGEEEETPVTVTEFIVADLEQDNLQFQNPIHRKLLQEAQAHLSDPEFCAERYFLTHPDPNISRMAAEMISDQYRLSKSNEQILVKDEERLHELIPHLLIDFKLAILEEDRKQTMQRLSMPEIFSDRQLTLEVM
;
A
#
# COMPACT_ATOMS: atom_id res chain seq x y z
N ILE A 1 18.33 -17.53 3.15
CA ILE A 1 18.05 -16.22 3.75
C ILE A 1 18.83 -15.11 3.01
N VAL A 2 20.17 -15.14 2.95
CA VAL A 2 20.97 -14.05 2.36
C VAL A 2 20.50 -13.68 0.95
N LYS A 3 20.26 -14.67 0.07
CA LYS A 3 19.72 -14.41 -1.29
C LYS A 3 18.27 -13.92 -1.25
N LYS A 4 17.41 -14.49 -0.39
CA LYS A 4 15.98 -14.13 -0.29
C LYS A 4 15.80 -12.68 0.14
N PHE A 5 16.60 -12.20 1.09
CA PHE A 5 16.56 -10.82 1.59
C PHE A 5 17.62 -9.91 0.96
N GLN A 6 18.43 -10.41 0.04
CA GLN A 6 19.51 -9.69 -0.64
C GLN A 6 20.45 -8.97 0.36
N LEU A 7 20.77 -9.65 1.46
CA LEU A 7 21.63 -9.06 2.50
C LEU A 7 23.02 -8.78 1.95
N GLY A 8 23.59 -7.64 2.32
CA GLY A 8 24.90 -7.18 1.90
C GLY A 8 25.76 -6.69 3.06
N TYR A 9 26.97 -6.26 2.76
CA TYR A 9 27.87 -5.62 3.70
C TYR A 9 28.51 -4.38 3.07
N SER A 10 28.39 -3.24 3.74
CA SER A 10 29.11 -2.02 3.37
C SER A 10 30.46 -2.01 4.08
N THR A 11 31.53 -1.85 3.31
CA THR A 11 32.90 -1.90 3.82
C THR A 11 33.21 -0.82 4.88
N SER A 12 34.34 -0.95 5.56
CA SER A 12 34.79 0.04 6.55
C SER A 12 35.24 1.36 5.94
N SER A 13 35.47 1.42 4.62
CA SER A 13 35.73 2.67 3.92
C SER A 13 34.51 3.55 3.99
N LYS A 14 34.74 4.83 4.26
CA LYS A 14 33.67 5.79 4.54
C LYS A 14 33.06 6.39 3.29
N ASP A 15 33.56 6.08 2.11
CA ASP A 15 33.23 6.69 0.81
C ASP A 15 33.31 5.69 -0.37
N ALA A 16 33.45 4.39 -0.09
CA ALA A 16 33.59 3.36 -1.11
C ALA A 16 32.39 3.31 -2.07
N LEU A 17 31.16 3.38 -1.54
CA LEU A 17 29.96 3.41 -2.35
C LEU A 17 29.89 4.68 -3.20
N ALA A 18 30.18 5.84 -2.59
CA ALA A 18 30.15 7.13 -3.30
C ALA A 18 31.13 7.14 -4.48
N GLN A 19 32.37 6.71 -4.25
CA GLN A 19 33.40 6.65 -5.28
C GLN A 19 33.01 5.69 -6.41
N GLU A 20 32.57 4.49 -6.08
CA GLU A 20 32.20 3.49 -7.09
C GLU A 20 30.94 3.91 -7.89
N ALA A 21 29.96 4.52 -7.23
CA ALA A 21 28.77 5.04 -7.90
C ALA A 21 29.11 6.15 -8.88
N LEU A 22 29.93 7.12 -8.48
CA LEU A 22 30.38 8.18 -9.36
C LEU A 22 31.23 7.64 -10.52
N ARG A 23 32.09 6.64 -10.28
CA ARG A 23 32.87 5.95 -11.33
C ARG A 23 31.95 5.28 -12.37
N LYS A 24 30.81 4.72 -11.94
CA LYS A 24 29.79 4.12 -12.81
C LYS A 24 28.86 5.12 -13.48
N GLY A 25 29.06 6.42 -13.27
CA GLY A 25 28.27 7.47 -13.91
C GLY A 25 26.99 7.87 -13.17
N TYR A 26 26.74 7.35 -11.95
CA TYR A 26 25.61 7.82 -11.16
C TYR A 26 25.84 9.26 -10.70
N LYS A 27 24.81 10.09 -10.78
CA LYS A 27 24.90 11.49 -10.38
C LYS A 27 24.91 11.65 -8.86
N LYS A 28 25.74 12.56 -8.34
CA LYS A 28 25.82 12.93 -6.91
C LYS A 28 24.45 13.25 -6.31
N GLU A 29 23.62 13.95 -7.07
CA GLU A 29 22.27 14.33 -6.66
C GLU A 29 21.42 13.14 -6.21
N PHE A 30 21.42 12.03 -6.95
CA PHE A 30 20.65 10.83 -6.59
C PHE A 30 21.20 10.14 -5.36
N LEU A 31 22.50 10.12 -5.15
CA LEU A 31 23.10 9.56 -3.94
C LEU A 31 22.70 10.32 -2.68
N LEU A 32 22.53 11.64 -2.80
CA LEU A 32 22.04 12.50 -1.71
C LEU A 32 20.52 12.37 -1.51
N LYS A 33 19.73 12.47 -2.59
CA LYS A 33 18.25 12.36 -2.51
C LYS A 33 17.76 11.02 -1.97
N THR A 34 18.42 9.91 -2.31
CA THR A 34 18.11 8.57 -1.78
C THR A 34 18.67 8.34 -0.38
N GLY A 35 19.48 9.25 0.13
CA GLY A 35 20.11 9.13 1.43
C GLY A 35 21.17 8.03 1.54
N LEU A 36 21.67 7.51 0.43
CA LEU A 36 22.79 6.58 0.42
C LEU A 36 24.09 7.23 0.88
N CYS A 37 24.27 8.49 0.52
CA CYS A 37 25.39 9.32 0.94
C CYS A 37 24.90 10.62 1.58
N TYR A 38 25.78 11.28 2.28
CA TYR A 38 25.61 12.66 2.74
C TYR A 38 26.84 13.49 2.40
N GLU A 39 26.65 14.79 2.24
CA GLU A 39 27.71 15.73 1.95
C GLU A 39 28.25 16.33 3.24
N LYS A 40 29.56 16.44 3.34
CA LYS A 40 30.23 17.13 4.44
C LYS A 40 30.43 18.59 4.08
N GLU A 41 30.85 19.37 5.09
CA GLU A 41 31.17 20.81 4.94
C GLU A 41 32.25 21.09 3.88
N ASP A 42 33.16 20.13 3.65
CA ASP A 42 34.22 20.22 2.64
C ASP A 42 33.73 19.83 1.22
N GLY A 43 32.43 19.56 1.04
CA GLY A 43 31.83 19.13 -0.23
C GLY A 43 32.06 17.65 -0.60
N SER A 44 32.83 16.91 0.21
CA SER A 44 33.05 15.47 -0.03
C SER A 44 31.84 14.63 0.34
N LEU A 45 31.60 13.55 -0.42
CA LEU A 45 30.56 12.58 -0.11
C LEU A 45 31.05 11.56 0.92
N ARG A 46 30.13 11.14 1.77
CA ARG A 46 30.35 10.05 2.72
C ARG A 46 29.19 9.07 2.68
N ASP A 47 29.51 7.79 2.71
CA ASP A 47 28.55 6.69 2.75
C ASP A 47 27.80 6.68 4.10
N ARG A 48 26.47 6.56 4.05
CA ARG A 48 25.64 6.52 5.27
C ARG A 48 25.79 5.19 6.03
N PHE A 49 26.00 4.13 5.31
CA PHE A 49 25.94 2.76 5.84
C PHE A 49 27.32 2.08 6.01
N TRP A 50 28.42 2.83 5.98
CA TRP A 50 29.75 2.28 6.08
C TRP A 50 29.96 1.38 7.32
N GLY A 51 30.66 0.25 7.18
CA GLY A 51 30.98 -0.69 8.25
C GLY A 51 29.76 -1.47 8.79
N ARG A 52 28.72 -1.66 7.97
CA ARG A 52 27.42 -2.25 8.40
C ARG A 52 26.99 -3.40 7.53
N VAL A 53 26.30 -4.38 8.13
CA VAL A 53 25.44 -5.30 7.40
C VAL A 53 24.23 -4.52 6.89
N ILE A 54 23.87 -4.75 5.64
CA ILE A 54 22.84 -4.03 4.91
C ILE A 54 21.63 -4.90 4.76
N PHE A 55 20.47 -4.35 5.10
CA PHE A 55 19.15 -4.94 5.02
C PHE A 55 18.30 -4.13 4.04
N PRO A 56 18.15 -4.58 2.79
CA PRO A 56 17.34 -3.88 1.80
C PRO A 56 15.85 -3.90 2.19
N TRP A 57 15.19 -2.76 2.01
CA TRP A 57 13.76 -2.60 2.16
C TRP A 57 13.09 -2.69 0.81
N PHE A 58 12.15 -3.62 0.68
CA PHE A 58 11.42 -3.87 -0.56
C PHE A 58 9.98 -3.38 -0.42
N ASN A 59 9.47 -2.76 -1.48
CA ASN A 59 8.02 -2.58 -1.60
C ASN A 59 7.34 -3.90 -1.97
N ILE A 60 6.02 -3.91 -2.05
CA ILE A 60 5.21 -5.10 -2.40
C ILE A 60 5.52 -5.66 -3.80
N SER A 61 6.08 -4.86 -4.72
CA SER A 61 6.49 -5.30 -6.06
C SER A 61 7.92 -5.86 -6.13
N GLY A 62 8.68 -5.82 -5.01
CA GLY A 62 10.07 -6.29 -4.94
C GLY A 62 11.12 -5.29 -5.40
N LYS A 63 10.76 -4.01 -5.56
CA LYS A 63 11.72 -2.93 -5.80
C LYS A 63 12.34 -2.48 -4.49
N ILE A 64 13.65 -2.23 -4.47
CA ILE A 64 14.34 -1.71 -3.28
C ILE A 64 14.07 -0.21 -3.17
N LEU A 65 13.57 0.21 -2.01
CA LEU A 65 13.24 1.60 -1.70
C LEU A 65 14.26 2.26 -0.79
N GLY A 66 14.88 1.48 0.09
CA GLY A 66 15.80 1.97 1.09
C GLY A 66 16.59 0.84 1.75
N PHE A 67 17.31 1.16 2.80
CA PHE A 67 18.17 0.22 3.49
C PHE A 67 18.13 0.44 4.99
N GLY A 68 18.25 -0.66 5.73
CA GLY A 68 18.68 -0.68 7.12
C GLY A 68 20.14 -1.10 7.22
N GLY A 69 20.86 -0.58 8.20
CA GLY A 69 22.24 -0.96 8.45
C GLY A 69 22.48 -1.28 9.92
N ARG A 70 23.07 -2.46 10.22
CA ARG A 70 23.43 -2.87 11.60
C ARG A 70 24.92 -3.12 11.70
N VAL A 71 25.55 -2.56 12.73
CA VAL A 71 26.96 -2.84 13.04
C VAL A 71 27.07 -4.27 13.58
N LEU A 72 28.00 -5.06 13.05
CA LEU A 72 28.23 -6.43 13.50
C LEU A 72 28.95 -6.50 14.85
N ASP A 73 29.90 -5.60 15.09
CA ASP A 73 30.71 -5.60 16.29
C ASP A 73 30.56 -4.27 17.04
N SER A 74 30.14 -4.32 18.29
CA SER A 74 30.10 -3.18 19.20
C SER A 74 31.47 -2.50 19.42
N ARG A 75 32.57 -3.18 19.06
CA ARG A 75 33.95 -2.67 19.10
C ARG A 75 34.32 -1.83 17.89
N THR A 76 33.45 -1.64 16.89
CA THR A 76 33.74 -0.79 15.73
C THR A 76 33.86 0.65 16.20
N LYS A 77 35.10 1.09 16.46
CA LYS A 77 35.39 2.44 16.96
C LYS A 77 34.84 3.50 16.02
N GLY A 78 34.12 4.46 16.56
CA GLY A 78 33.60 5.63 15.83
C GLY A 78 32.20 5.49 15.26
N ILE A 79 31.45 4.40 15.53
CA ILE A 79 30.06 4.25 15.17
C ILE A 79 29.18 4.36 16.44
N ALA A 80 28.48 5.49 16.58
CA ALA A 80 27.67 5.77 17.76
C ALA A 80 26.33 5.01 17.79
N GLN A 81 25.76 4.70 16.62
CA GLN A 81 24.43 4.07 16.51
C GLN A 81 24.55 2.62 16.04
N LYS A 82 23.94 1.68 16.79
CA LYS A 82 23.88 0.26 16.44
C LYS A 82 23.10 0.05 15.14
N TYR A 83 22.01 0.75 14.95
CA TYR A 83 21.11 0.67 13.78
C TYR A 83 20.99 2.02 13.08
N VAL A 84 20.98 2.04 11.76
CA VAL A 84 20.71 3.20 10.92
C VAL A 84 19.77 2.78 9.80
N ASN A 85 18.72 3.56 9.56
CA ASN A 85 17.82 3.37 8.42
C ASN A 85 18.00 4.50 7.40
N SER A 86 17.58 4.27 6.16
CA SER A 86 17.44 5.32 5.16
C SER A 86 16.58 6.47 5.70
N PRO A 87 16.91 7.71 5.40
CA PRO A 87 16.04 8.85 5.70
C PRO A 87 14.80 8.81 4.82
N GLU A 88 13.78 9.59 5.18
CA GLU A 88 12.65 9.86 4.29
C GLU A 88 13.17 10.42 2.96
N SER A 89 12.60 9.94 1.85
CA SER A 89 12.96 10.36 0.50
C SER A 89 11.76 10.25 -0.45
N GLU A 90 11.92 10.66 -1.70
CA GLU A 90 10.88 10.54 -2.72
C GLU A 90 10.42 9.08 -2.95
N ILE A 91 11.32 8.11 -2.71
CA ILE A 91 11.06 6.68 -2.94
C ILE A 91 10.89 5.86 -1.67
N TYR A 92 11.25 6.38 -0.50
CA TYR A 92 11.20 5.65 0.77
C TYR A 92 10.53 6.47 1.86
N SER A 93 9.51 5.91 2.50
CA SER A 93 8.88 6.45 3.68
C SER A 93 8.69 5.38 4.75
N LYS A 94 9.25 5.60 5.93
CA LYS A 94 9.10 4.71 7.09
C LYS A 94 7.64 4.48 7.49
N ARG A 95 6.79 5.47 7.22
CA ARG A 95 5.36 5.42 7.56
C ARG A 95 4.54 4.52 6.63
N ARG A 96 5.09 4.17 5.46
CA ARG A 96 4.38 3.39 4.43
C ARG A 96 4.88 1.97 4.31
N GLU A 97 6.14 1.75 4.66
CA GLU A 97 6.81 0.50 4.36
C GLU A 97 6.92 -0.38 5.60
N LEU A 98 6.84 -1.68 5.37
CA LEU A 98 7.07 -2.72 6.37
C LEU A 98 8.23 -3.61 5.92
N TYR A 99 9.20 -3.81 6.80
CA TYR A 99 10.30 -4.70 6.49
C TYR A 99 9.80 -6.15 6.36
N GLY A 100 10.20 -6.83 5.31
CA GLY A 100 9.83 -8.22 5.06
C GLY A 100 8.52 -8.43 4.30
N ILE A 101 7.73 -7.38 4.02
CA ILE A 101 6.40 -7.51 3.37
C ILE A 101 6.46 -8.22 2.02
N TYR A 102 7.47 -7.93 1.18
CA TYR A 102 7.65 -8.59 -0.10
C TYR A 102 7.86 -10.10 0.05
N GLN A 103 8.70 -10.49 0.99
CA GLN A 103 9.01 -11.90 1.26
C GLN A 103 7.87 -12.63 1.96
N ALA A 104 7.03 -11.91 2.72
CA ALA A 104 5.98 -12.46 3.56
C ALA A 104 4.61 -12.56 2.86
N LYS A 105 4.32 -11.75 1.85
CA LYS A 105 2.97 -11.57 1.28
C LYS A 105 2.26 -12.88 0.92
N SER A 106 2.93 -13.82 0.26
CA SER A 106 2.34 -15.11 -0.10
C SER A 106 2.06 -16.01 1.12
N ALA A 107 2.93 -15.96 2.13
CA ALA A 107 2.72 -16.70 3.37
C ALA A 107 1.61 -16.06 4.22
N ILE A 108 1.49 -14.73 4.23
CA ILE A 108 0.40 -14.02 4.92
C ILE A 108 -0.95 -14.47 4.37
N VAL A 109 -1.13 -14.48 3.05
CA VAL A 109 -2.39 -14.94 2.43
C VAL A 109 -2.62 -16.43 2.67
N LYS A 110 -1.58 -17.27 2.53
CA LYS A 110 -1.69 -18.71 2.74
C LYS A 110 -2.15 -19.10 4.15
N TYR A 111 -1.68 -18.38 5.16
CA TYR A 111 -2.02 -18.63 6.56
C TYR A 111 -3.12 -17.73 7.10
N ASP A 112 -3.62 -16.81 6.26
CA ASP A 112 -4.58 -15.76 6.62
C ASP A 112 -4.24 -15.07 7.95
N ASN A 113 -2.96 -14.83 8.19
CA ASN A 113 -2.45 -14.16 9.39
C ASN A 113 -1.07 -13.56 9.13
N VAL A 114 -0.79 -12.41 9.75
CA VAL A 114 0.53 -11.77 9.76
C VAL A 114 1.08 -11.67 11.17
N TYR A 115 2.33 -12.04 11.35
CA TYR A 115 3.09 -11.79 12.57
C TYR A 115 3.80 -10.44 12.46
N MET A 116 3.61 -9.58 13.46
CA MET A 116 4.26 -8.29 13.57
C MET A 116 5.31 -8.35 14.68
N VAL A 117 6.55 -8.03 14.35
CA VAL A 117 7.68 -7.95 15.28
C VAL A 117 8.33 -6.56 15.22
N GLU A 118 9.27 -6.27 16.12
CA GLU A 118 9.87 -4.93 16.21
C GLU A 118 10.99 -4.71 15.19
N GLY A 119 11.87 -5.69 14.97
CA GLY A 119 13.11 -5.54 14.22
C GLY A 119 13.23 -6.41 12.97
N TYR A 120 14.06 -5.97 12.05
CA TYR A 120 14.31 -6.75 10.84
C TYR A 120 15.19 -8.00 11.11
N THR A 121 15.91 -8.05 12.21
CA THR A 121 16.62 -9.28 12.65
C THR A 121 15.65 -10.36 13.08
N ASP A 122 14.55 -9.97 13.74
CA ASP A 122 13.49 -10.88 14.18
C ASP A 122 12.74 -11.47 12.98
N VAL A 123 12.43 -10.63 11.98
CA VAL A 123 11.86 -11.09 10.70
C VAL A 123 12.76 -12.15 10.05
N ILE A 124 14.05 -11.90 9.98
CA ILE A 124 15.00 -12.81 9.35
C ILE A 124 15.11 -14.12 10.13
N ALA A 125 15.18 -14.05 11.47
CA ALA A 125 15.27 -15.24 12.32
C ALA A 125 14.01 -16.10 12.22
N MET A 126 12.81 -15.49 12.25
CA MET A 126 11.55 -16.20 12.08
C MET A 126 11.43 -16.82 10.67
N HIS A 127 11.84 -16.13 9.61
CA HIS A 127 11.94 -16.72 8.28
C HIS A 127 12.91 -17.90 8.20
N GLN A 128 14.03 -17.82 8.90
CA GLN A 128 15.01 -18.91 8.97
C GLN A 128 14.46 -20.11 9.73
N CYS A 129 13.66 -19.87 10.75
CA CYS A 129 12.92 -20.88 11.48
C CYS A 129 11.76 -21.49 10.66
N GLY A 130 11.33 -20.86 9.55
CA GLY A 130 10.24 -21.32 8.69
C GLY A 130 8.88 -20.65 8.94
N LEU A 131 8.85 -19.59 9.76
CA LEU A 131 7.68 -18.71 9.88
C LEU A 131 7.85 -17.53 8.91
N GLU A 132 7.24 -17.64 7.73
CA GLU A 132 7.48 -16.70 6.64
C GLU A 132 6.48 -15.53 6.58
N ASN A 133 5.35 -15.62 7.28
CA ASN A 133 4.30 -14.58 7.34
C ASN A 133 4.61 -13.52 8.41
N VAL A 134 5.83 -13.00 8.43
CA VAL A 134 6.32 -12.05 9.45
C VAL A 134 6.84 -10.77 8.82
N VAL A 135 6.51 -9.63 9.44
CA VAL A 135 6.93 -8.28 9.05
C VAL A 135 7.34 -7.46 10.28
N ALA A 136 8.08 -6.38 10.05
CA ALA A 136 8.45 -5.44 11.12
C ALA A 136 8.25 -3.98 10.70
N ASN A 137 7.89 -3.15 11.69
CA ASN A 137 7.84 -1.69 11.54
C ASN A 137 9.20 -1.00 11.79
N SER A 138 10.18 -1.74 12.30
CA SER A 138 11.60 -1.36 12.49
C SER A 138 11.84 -0.03 13.20
N GLY A 139 11.32 0.05 14.42
CA GLY A 139 11.64 1.12 15.38
C GLY A 139 10.81 2.39 15.22
N THR A 140 9.63 2.29 14.62
CA THR A 140 8.61 3.34 14.61
C THR A 140 7.28 2.81 15.17
N ALA A 141 6.41 3.69 15.66
CA ALA A 141 5.04 3.29 15.92
C ALA A 141 4.35 2.88 14.60
N LEU A 142 3.46 1.90 14.66
CA LEU A 142 2.67 1.46 13.51
C LEU A 142 1.81 2.61 12.99
N SER A 143 1.78 2.81 11.67
CA SER A 143 1.00 3.87 11.02
C SER A 143 -0.27 3.33 10.37
N GLU A 144 -1.24 4.20 10.10
CA GLU A 144 -2.45 3.84 9.37
C GLU A 144 -2.13 3.29 7.97
N GLU A 145 -1.12 3.85 7.29
CA GLU A 145 -0.71 3.41 5.97
C GLU A 145 -0.14 1.99 5.98
N GLN A 146 0.64 1.65 7.01
CA GLN A 146 1.15 0.29 7.21
C GLN A 146 0.04 -0.70 7.53
N ILE A 147 -0.96 -0.29 8.33
CA ILE A 147 -2.12 -1.14 8.66
C ILE A 147 -2.94 -1.41 7.40
N ARG A 148 -3.23 -0.39 6.59
CA ARG A 148 -3.94 -0.54 5.32
C ARG A 148 -3.17 -1.41 4.33
N LEU A 149 -1.84 -1.33 4.33
CA LEU A 149 -1.00 -2.20 3.52
C LEU A 149 -1.19 -3.67 3.92
N LEU A 150 -1.21 -4.00 5.21
CA LEU A 150 -1.43 -5.36 5.71
C LEU A 150 -2.84 -5.84 5.45
N HIS A 151 -3.83 -4.97 5.61
CA HIS A 151 -5.25 -5.30 5.43
C HIS A 151 -5.58 -5.78 4.01
N ARG A 152 -4.76 -5.45 3.02
CA ARG A 152 -4.88 -5.99 1.65
C ARG A 152 -4.64 -7.50 1.57
N PHE A 153 -3.84 -8.03 2.48
CA PHE A 153 -3.45 -9.45 2.48
C PHE A 153 -4.22 -10.29 3.48
N THR A 154 -4.55 -9.73 4.63
CA THR A 154 -5.28 -10.40 5.71
C THR A 154 -5.91 -9.40 6.66
N SER A 155 -7.00 -9.79 7.30
CA SER A 155 -7.58 -9.05 8.43
C SER A 155 -7.05 -9.50 9.79
N ASN A 156 -6.19 -10.54 9.85
CA ASN A 156 -5.72 -11.13 11.08
C ASN A 156 -4.26 -10.78 11.35
N ILE A 157 -3.96 -10.25 12.53
CA ILE A 157 -2.61 -9.88 12.94
C ILE A 157 -2.32 -10.41 14.36
N THR A 158 -1.16 -11.03 14.52
CA THR A 158 -0.62 -11.39 15.83
C THR A 158 0.62 -10.54 16.13
N LEU A 159 0.53 -9.71 17.16
CA LEU A 159 1.62 -8.86 17.63
C LEU A 159 2.49 -9.69 18.56
N ILE A 160 3.76 -9.86 18.23
CA ILE A 160 4.71 -10.61 19.06
C ILE A 160 5.62 -9.60 19.76
N TYR A 161 5.56 -9.61 21.10
CA TYR A 161 6.34 -8.73 21.96
C TYR A 161 7.36 -9.50 22.77
N ASP A 162 8.47 -8.84 23.04
CA ASP A 162 9.42 -9.26 24.07
C ASP A 162 8.72 -9.27 25.43
N GLY A 163 9.13 -10.13 26.35
CA GLY A 163 8.50 -10.26 27.66
C GLY A 163 8.62 -9.03 28.60
N ASP A 164 8.98 -7.86 28.08
CA ASP A 164 9.13 -6.61 28.84
C ASP A 164 7.81 -5.86 29.00
N GLU A 165 7.28 -5.79 30.24
CA GLU A 165 6.03 -5.10 30.56
C GLU A 165 6.03 -3.62 30.16
N ALA A 166 7.16 -2.93 30.17
CA ALA A 166 7.22 -1.51 29.82
C ALA A 166 7.03 -1.29 28.30
N GLY A 167 7.62 -2.14 27.47
CA GLY A 167 7.43 -2.17 26.02
C GLY A 167 5.98 -2.46 25.63
N ILE A 168 5.36 -3.42 26.34
CA ILE A 168 3.96 -3.82 26.14
C ILE A 168 2.99 -2.65 26.38
N LYS A 169 3.15 -1.90 27.48
CA LYS A 169 2.30 -0.74 27.80
C LYS A 169 2.42 0.39 26.77
N ALA A 170 3.61 0.59 26.21
CA ALA A 170 3.82 1.57 25.14
C ALA A 170 3.15 1.15 23.81
N SER A 171 3.12 -0.14 23.54
CA SER A 171 2.57 -0.71 22.31
C SER A 171 1.05 -0.78 22.28
N ILE A 172 0.40 -0.87 23.43
CA ILE A 172 -1.08 -0.94 23.57
C ILE A 172 -1.77 0.25 22.87
N ARG A 173 -1.17 1.46 22.94
CA ARG A 173 -1.77 2.66 22.32
C ARG A 173 -1.80 2.58 20.79
N SER A 174 -0.83 1.94 20.17
CA SER A 174 -0.80 1.78 18.71
C SER A 174 -1.78 0.72 18.20
N THR A 175 -2.23 -0.17 19.09
CA THR A 175 -3.13 -1.27 18.75
C THR A 175 -4.56 -0.80 18.52
N ASP A 176 -4.98 0.30 19.13
CA ASP A 176 -6.30 0.89 18.91
C ASP A 176 -6.50 1.30 17.44
N MET A 177 -5.44 1.67 16.72
CA MET A 177 -5.51 1.93 15.27
C MET A 177 -5.81 0.66 14.45
N LEU A 178 -5.25 -0.49 14.85
CA LEU A 178 -5.56 -1.77 14.21
C LEU A 178 -7.03 -2.15 14.35
N LEU A 179 -7.58 -1.97 15.56
CA LEU A 179 -9.00 -2.20 15.82
C LEU A 179 -9.89 -1.26 15.01
N ALA A 180 -9.51 0.01 14.90
CA ALA A 180 -10.25 1.03 14.15
C ALA A 180 -10.29 0.76 12.64
N GLU A 181 -9.24 0.16 12.08
CA GLU A 181 -9.16 -0.29 10.69
C GLU A 181 -9.81 -1.69 10.48
N GLY A 182 -10.43 -2.26 11.51
CA GLY A 182 -11.19 -3.52 11.41
C GLY A 182 -10.35 -4.79 11.45
N MET A 183 -9.10 -4.72 11.91
CA MET A 183 -8.25 -5.91 12.04
C MET A 183 -8.59 -6.73 13.29
N ASN A 184 -8.49 -8.03 13.17
CA ASN A 184 -8.56 -8.99 14.28
C ASN A 184 -7.18 -9.10 14.92
N VAL A 185 -7.03 -8.54 16.12
CA VAL A 185 -5.73 -8.43 16.77
C VAL A 185 -5.57 -9.48 17.85
N LYS A 186 -4.50 -10.26 17.73
CA LYS A 186 -4.00 -11.13 18.79
C LYS A 186 -2.65 -10.65 19.31
N VAL A 187 -2.30 -11.03 20.50
CA VAL A 187 -1.03 -10.71 21.16
C VAL A 187 -0.37 -12.00 21.62
N LEU A 188 0.91 -12.08 21.42
CA LEU A 188 1.77 -13.13 21.96
C LEU A 188 2.90 -12.49 22.77
N LEU A 189 3.04 -12.91 24.01
CA LEU A 189 4.21 -12.62 24.82
C LEU A 189 5.17 -13.81 24.76
N LEU A 190 6.43 -13.52 24.46
CA LEU A 190 7.48 -14.53 24.57
C LEU A 190 7.87 -14.72 26.04
N PRO A 191 8.47 -15.88 26.38
CA PRO A 191 8.97 -16.14 27.73
C PRO A 191 10.01 -15.08 28.17
N ASP A 192 10.10 -14.84 29.48
CA ASP A 192 11.06 -13.89 30.05
C ASP A 192 12.49 -14.09 29.51
N GLY A 193 13.05 -13.01 28.97
CA GLY A 193 14.41 -12.97 28.42
C GLY A 193 14.55 -13.44 26.97
N ASP A 194 13.46 -13.80 26.32
CA ASP A 194 13.45 -14.09 24.88
C ASP A 194 12.85 -12.95 24.06
N ASP A 195 13.54 -12.63 22.96
CA ASP A 195 13.03 -11.89 21.81
C ASP A 195 12.73 -12.88 20.66
N PRO A 196 12.04 -12.46 19.59
CA PRO A 196 11.72 -13.35 18.47
C PRO A 196 12.96 -14.00 17.82
N ASP A 197 14.11 -13.31 17.78
CA ASP A 197 15.37 -13.84 17.25
C ASP A 197 15.90 -14.97 18.13
N SER A 198 15.99 -14.79 19.45
CA SER A 198 16.48 -15.80 20.39
C SER A 198 15.54 -17.00 20.46
N PHE A 199 14.22 -16.78 20.47
CA PHE A 199 13.23 -17.83 20.50
C PHE A 199 13.25 -18.69 19.22
N ALA A 200 13.31 -18.05 18.05
CA ALA A 200 13.43 -18.74 16.76
C ALA A 200 14.68 -19.58 16.60
N ARG A 201 15.78 -19.24 17.30
CA ARG A 201 17.01 -20.03 17.30
C ARG A 201 16.93 -21.27 18.19
N LYS A 202 16.08 -21.26 19.21
CA LYS A 202 15.92 -22.36 20.16
C LYS A 202 14.90 -23.40 19.69
N HIS A 203 13.97 -23.02 18.81
CA HIS A 203 12.83 -23.83 18.39
C HIS A 203 12.79 -24.00 16.87
N ASN A 204 12.20 -25.10 16.42
CA ASN A 204 11.86 -25.29 15.00
C ASN A 204 10.50 -24.66 14.66
N ALA A 205 10.18 -24.63 13.35
CA ALA A 205 8.93 -24.02 12.86
C ALA A 205 7.67 -24.60 13.51
N THR A 206 7.63 -25.92 13.72
CA THR A 206 6.46 -26.60 14.29
C THR A 206 6.29 -26.24 15.75
N GLU A 207 7.37 -26.28 16.53
CA GLU A 207 7.38 -25.92 17.94
C GLU A 207 7.00 -24.44 18.13
N PHE A 208 7.53 -23.55 17.30
CA PHE A 208 7.21 -22.13 17.40
C PHE A 208 5.72 -21.86 17.06
N ARG A 209 5.20 -22.48 15.99
CA ARG A 209 3.77 -22.37 15.65
C ARG A 209 2.87 -22.92 16.75
N GLN A 210 3.25 -24.05 17.34
CA GLN A 210 2.51 -24.62 18.47
C GLN A 210 2.51 -23.66 19.65
N TYR A 211 3.67 -23.10 20.00
CA TYR A 211 3.79 -22.12 21.07
C TYR A 211 2.89 -20.89 20.81
N ILE A 212 2.86 -20.37 19.56
CA ILE A 212 1.97 -19.26 19.19
C ILE A 212 0.51 -19.67 19.44
N THR A 213 0.09 -20.82 18.91
CA THR A 213 -1.30 -21.28 19.01
C THR A 213 -1.75 -21.46 20.47
N ASP A 214 -0.85 -21.94 21.31
CA ASP A 214 -1.15 -22.23 22.73
C ASP A 214 -1.15 -20.97 23.62
N ASN A 215 -0.46 -19.90 23.22
CA ASN A 215 -0.20 -18.75 24.06
C ASN A 215 -0.68 -17.42 23.46
N GLU A 216 -1.15 -17.38 22.19
CA GLU A 216 -1.73 -16.15 21.65
C GLU A 216 -3.08 -15.84 22.29
N GLU A 217 -3.29 -14.59 22.68
CA GLU A 217 -4.54 -14.13 23.25
C GLU A 217 -5.18 -13.04 22.39
N ASN A 218 -6.52 -12.95 22.39
CA ASN A 218 -7.23 -11.81 21.85
C ASN A 218 -6.78 -10.52 22.55
N PHE A 219 -6.55 -9.45 21.78
CA PHE A 219 -6.03 -8.19 22.33
C PHE A 219 -6.91 -7.59 23.44
N ILE A 220 -8.23 -7.64 23.28
CA ILE A 220 -9.16 -7.09 24.29
C ILE A 220 -9.02 -7.85 25.61
N ARG A 221 -8.95 -9.17 25.55
CA ARG A 221 -8.72 -10.02 26.73
C ARG A 221 -7.36 -9.72 27.37
N PHE A 222 -6.31 -9.69 26.54
CA PHE A 222 -4.96 -9.37 26.98
C PHE A 222 -4.88 -8.00 27.66
N LYS A 223 -5.39 -6.94 27.00
CA LYS A 223 -5.41 -5.57 27.54
C LYS A 223 -6.17 -5.48 28.84
N THR A 224 -7.36 -6.11 28.91
CA THR A 224 -8.18 -6.13 30.11
C THR A 224 -7.44 -6.79 31.27
N SER A 225 -6.86 -7.97 31.05
CA SER A 225 -6.16 -8.73 32.09
C SER A 225 -4.89 -8.01 32.58
N LEU A 226 -4.16 -7.37 31.67
CA LEU A 226 -2.95 -6.61 31.99
C LEU A 226 -3.27 -5.39 32.86
N LEU A 227 -4.24 -4.57 32.44
CA LEU A 227 -4.61 -3.34 33.15
C LEU A 227 -5.33 -3.61 34.45
N LEU A 228 -6.04 -4.73 34.58
CA LEU A 228 -6.70 -5.13 35.81
C LEU A 228 -5.71 -5.37 36.96
N LYS A 229 -4.51 -5.92 36.64
CA LYS A 229 -3.43 -6.12 37.61
C LYS A 229 -2.99 -4.81 38.26
N ASP A 230 -3.04 -3.69 37.55
CA ASP A 230 -2.60 -2.38 38.04
C ASP A 230 -3.67 -1.64 38.89
N THR A 231 -4.92 -2.11 38.87
CA THR A 231 -6.03 -1.40 39.56
C THR A 231 -6.12 -1.69 41.08
N LYS A 232 -5.51 -2.79 41.57
CA LYS A 232 -5.37 -3.15 43.01
C LYS A 232 -6.54 -2.72 43.89
N ASN A 233 -7.78 -3.04 43.55
CA ASN A 233 -8.99 -2.66 44.27
C ASN A 233 -9.28 -1.14 44.40
N ASP A 234 -8.65 -0.29 43.63
CA ASP A 234 -8.95 1.14 43.56
C ASP A 234 -10.18 1.38 42.66
N PRO A 235 -11.31 1.87 43.20
CA PRO A 235 -12.54 2.08 42.43
C PRO A 235 -12.37 3.09 41.30
N ILE A 236 -11.55 4.13 41.48
CA ILE A 236 -11.34 5.19 40.51
C ILE A 236 -10.51 4.65 39.35
N LYS A 237 -9.44 3.91 39.64
CA LYS A 237 -8.62 3.26 38.58
C LYS A 237 -9.44 2.22 37.84
N ARG A 238 -10.33 1.50 38.53
CA ARG A 238 -11.23 0.52 37.90
C ARG A 238 -12.23 1.19 36.95
N ALA A 239 -12.79 2.34 37.33
CA ALA A 239 -13.66 3.12 36.47
C ALA A 239 -12.91 3.63 35.22
N GLY A 240 -11.67 4.11 35.41
CA GLY A 240 -10.79 4.49 34.30
C GLY A 240 -10.49 3.34 33.34
N LEU A 241 -10.24 2.13 33.89
CA LEU A 241 -10.04 0.92 33.09
C LEU A 241 -11.27 0.58 32.23
N ILE A 242 -12.48 0.64 32.82
CA ILE A 242 -13.72 0.38 32.08
C ILE A 242 -13.88 1.37 30.93
N SER A 243 -13.61 2.65 31.15
CA SER A 243 -13.68 3.68 30.11
C SER A 243 -12.66 3.44 29.00
N ASP A 244 -11.43 3.07 29.34
CA ASP A 244 -10.35 2.78 28.38
C ASP A 244 -10.66 1.52 27.54
N MET A 245 -11.21 0.48 28.16
CA MET A 245 -11.64 -0.72 27.45
C MET A 245 -12.85 -0.45 26.55
N ALA A 246 -13.83 0.32 27.03
CA ALA A 246 -14.99 0.74 26.23
C ALA A 246 -14.55 1.57 25.03
N HIS A 247 -13.53 2.42 25.17
CA HIS A 247 -12.93 3.15 24.06
C HIS A 247 -12.38 2.19 22.99
N SER A 248 -11.47 1.27 23.36
CA SER A 248 -10.88 0.30 22.41
C SER A 248 -11.93 -0.57 21.72
N ILE A 249 -12.91 -1.08 22.47
CA ILE A 249 -14.00 -1.89 21.92
C ILE A 249 -14.89 -1.04 20.99
N GLY A 250 -15.15 0.22 21.33
CA GLY A 250 -15.93 1.16 20.51
C GLY A 250 -15.29 1.49 19.16
N LEU A 251 -13.98 1.29 19.03
CA LEU A 251 -13.25 1.47 17.75
C LEU A 251 -13.54 0.35 16.75
N ILE A 252 -13.94 -0.83 17.19
CA ILE A 252 -14.20 -1.98 16.31
C ILE A 252 -15.39 -1.69 15.38
N PRO A 253 -15.23 -1.70 14.04
CA PRO A 253 -16.32 -1.36 13.12
C PRO A 253 -17.45 -2.39 13.12
N ASN A 254 -17.11 -3.68 13.18
CA ASN A 254 -18.08 -4.79 13.12
C ASN A 254 -18.84 -4.92 14.45
N GLU A 255 -20.18 -4.80 14.41
CA GLU A 255 -21.03 -4.82 15.60
C GLU A 255 -21.05 -6.17 16.31
N ILE A 256 -20.96 -7.27 15.57
CA ILE A 256 -20.97 -8.63 16.14
C ILE A 256 -19.68 -8.87 16.92
N ILE A 257 -18.53 -8.51 16.32
CA ILE A 257 -17.21 -8.63 16.98
C ILE A 257 -17.16 -7.71 18.19
N ARG A 258 -17.64 -6.47 18.05
CA ARG A 258 -17.72 -5.49 19.16
C ARG A 258 -18.54 -6.02 20.34
N TYR A 259 -19.67 -6.66 20.05
CA TYR A 259 -20.51 -7.27 21.08
C TYR A 259 -19.85 -8.47 21.77
N ALA A 260 -19.17 -9.32 21.01
CA ALA A 260 -18.42 -10.44 21.58
C ALA A 260 -17.29 -9.96 22.50
N CYS A 261 -16.54 -8.94 22.09
CA CYS A 261 -15.49 -8.30 22.91
C CYS A 261 -16.04 -7.63 24.16
N LEU A 262 -17.23 -7.00 24.07
CA LEU A 262 -17.92 -6.42 25.22
C LEU A 262 -18.23 -7.49 26.27
N LYS A 263 -18.84 -8.62 25.87
CA LYS A 263 -19.17 -9.72 26.79
C LYS A 263 -17.93 -10.28 27.49
N GLU A 264 -16.86 -10.50 26.73
CA GLU A 264 -15.61 -11.01 27.28
C GLU A 264 -15.02 -10.03 28.31
N CYS A 265 -14.96 -8.74 27.96
CA CYS A 265 -14.49 -7.68 28.84
C CYS A 265 -15.34 -7.59 30.15
N ALA A 266 -16.68 -7.61 30.04
CA ALA A 266 -17.59 -7.59 31.17
C ALA A 266 -17.38 -8.79 32.13
N SER A 267 -17.16 -9.98 31.55
CA SER A 267 -16.86 -11.19 32.30
C SER A 267 -15.55 -11.08 33.08
N ILE A 268 -14.47 -10.59 32.46
CA ILE A 268 -13.16 -10.45 33.13
C ILE A 268 -13.20 -9.38 34.23
N LEU A 269 -13.88 -8.26 33.96
CA LEU A 269 -13.99 -7.15 34.92
C LEU A 269 -15.03 -7.39 35.99
N HIS A 270 -15.85 -8.43 35.88
CA HIS A 270 -17.01 -8.70 36.80
C HIS A 270 -17.90 -7.47 36.94
N VAL A 271 -18.31 -6.88 35.80
CA VAL A 271 -19.24 -5.74 35.75
C VAL A 271 -20.41 -6.06 34.82
N ASP A 272 -21.50 -5.33 35.00
CA ASP A 272 -22.69 -5.47 34.16
C ASP A 272 -22.37 -5.03 32.70
N GLU A 273 -22.79 -5.83 31.73
CA GLU A 273 -22.63 -5.56 30.32
C GLU A 273 -23.21 -4.20 29.91
N GLN A 274 -24.32 -3.79 30.53
CA GLN A 274 -24.99 -2.50 30.29
C GLN A 274 -24.10 -1.30 30.57
N ILE A 275 -23.23 -1.38 31.58
CA ILE A 275 -22.31 -0.30 31.96
C ILE A 275 -21.31 -0.08 30.81
N ILE A 276 -20.67 -1.16 30.36
CA ILE A 276 -19.69 -1.09 29.26
C ILE A 276 -20.37 -0.70 27.94
N GLN A 277 -21.56 -1.24 27.68
CA GLN A 277 -22.33 -0.92 26.47
C GLN A 277 -22.68 0.57 26.38
N ASN A 278 -23.05 1.19 27.51
CA ASN A 278 -23.36 2.62 27.53
C ASN A 278 -22.13 3.49 27.23
N GLU A 279 -20.95 3.10 27.74
CA GLU A 279 -19.71 3.80 27.42
C GLU A 279 -19.30 3.59 25.94
N ILE A 280 -19.43 2.36 25.42
CA ILE A 280 -19.17 2.08 23.98
C ILE A 280 -20.08 2.92 23.08
N LYS A 281 -21.37 3.05 23.40
CA LYS A 281 -22.31 3.88 22.63
C LYS A 281 -21.84 5.34 22.54
N LYS A 282 -21.30 5.90 23.62
CA LYS A 282 -20.74 7.27 23.62
C LYS A 282 -19.57 7.39 22.62
N VAL A 283 -18.64 6.42 22.66
CA VAL A 283 -17.48 6.40 21.75
C VAL A 283 -17.93 6.28 20.28
N VAL A 284 -18.87 5.39 20.00
CA VAL A 284 -19.39 5.18 18.63
C VAL A 284 -20.09 6.45 18.10
N LEU A 285 -20.91 7.10 18.94
CA LEU A 285 -21.58 8.36 18.58
C LEU A 285 -20.57 9.47 18.34
N GLN A 286 -19.61 9.65 19.26
CA GLN A 286 -18.56 10.65 19.11
C GLN A 286 -17.78 10.47 17.80
N ARG A 287 -17.38 9.24 17.45
CA ARG A 287 -16.70 8.97 16.15
C ARG A 287 -17.58 9.30 14.97
N LYS A 288 -18.89 9.00 15.05
CA LYS A 288 -19.81 9.34 13.98
C LYS A 288 -19.92 10.85 13.78
N ASP A 289 -19.99 11.59 14.88
CA ASP A 289 -20.05 13.05 14.85
C ASP A 289 -18.74 13.65 14.31
N GLU A 290 -17.58 13.16 14.75
CA GLU A 290 -16.26 13.55 14.23
C GLU A 290 -16.13 13.27 12.73
N TYR A 291 -16.63 12.11 12.27
CA TYR A 291 -16.66 11.76 10.85
C TYR A 291 -17.56 12.70 10.04
N LEU A 292 -18.75 13.00 10.53
CA LEU A 292 -19.69 13.91 9.86
C LEU A 292 -19.14 15.35 9.83
N GLU A 293 -18.56 15.83 10.93
CA GLU A 293 -17.91 17.14 10.96
C GLU A 293 -16.73 17.22 9.97
N LYS A 294 -15.93 16.16 9.90
CA LYS A 294 -14.83 16.08 8.96
C LYS A 294 -15.32 16.14 7.52
N ARG A 295 -16.32 15.34 7.16
CA ARG A 295 -16.94 15.39 5.82
C ARG A 295 -17.53 16.77 5.50
N ARG A 296 -18.18 17.42 6.46
CA ARG A 296 -18.72 18.76 6.24
C ARG A 296 -17.62 19.79 5.96
N LYS A 297 -16.54 19.78 6.73
CA LYS A 297 -15.39 20.66 6.49
C LYS A 297 -14.76 20.40 5.11
N GLU A 298 -14.61 19.15 4.74
CA GLU A 298 -14.10 18.74 3.43
C GLU A 298 -14.99 19.23 2.28
N GLN A 299 -16.30 19.12 2.42
CA GLN A 299 -17.27 19.64 1.43
C GLN A 299 -17.25 21.18 1.33
N GLU A 300 -17.12 21.87 2.46
CA GLU A 300 -17.00 23.33 2.51
C GLU A 300 -15.69 23.81 1.85
N GLU A 301 -14.58 23.09 2.04
CA GLU A 301 -13.30 23.39 1.39
C GLU A 301 -13.35 23.11 -0.11
N ALA A 302 -13.94 22.00 -0.53
CA ALA A 302 -14.16 21.68 -1.95
C ALA A 302 -15.04 22.71 -2.65
N ALA A 303 -16.11 23.15 -2.00
CA ALA A 303 -16.99 24.21 -2.53
C ALA A 303 -16.24 25.55 -2.70
N LYS A 304 -15.35 25.89 -1.77
CA LYS A 304 -14.52 27.11 -1.87
C LYS A 304 -13.53 27.03 -3.04
N VAL A 305 -12.88 25.87 -3.24
CA VAL A 305 -11.96 25.67 -4.37
C VAL A 305 -12.70 25.77 -5.71
N ASN A 306 -13.88 25.16 -5.83
CA ASN A 306 -14.71 25.25 -7.03
C ASN A 306 -15.24 26.67 -7.27
N ALA A 307 -15.57 27.41 -6.22
CA ALA A 307 -16.00 28.81 -6.33
C ALA A 307 -14.88 29.76 -6.80
N ILE A 308 -13.61 29.45 -6.46
CA ILE A 308 -12.46 30.21 -6.94
C ILE A 308 -12.18 29.92 -8.42
N GLN A 309 -12.44 28.71 -8.90
CA GLN A 309 -12.28 28.33 -10.31
C GLN A 309 -13.44 28.80 -11.21
N SER A 310 -14.57 29.12 -10.62
CA SER A 310 -15.80 29.57 -11.37
C SER A 310 -16.01 31.07 -11.38
N THR A 311 -15.12 31.90 -10.88
CA THR A 311 -15.18 33.34 -11.10
C THR A 311 -14.81 33.63 -12.55
N PRO A 312 -15.74 34.16 -13.38
CA PRO A 312 -15.37 34.62 -14.71
C PRO A 312 -14.41 35.79 -14.54
N GLU A 313 -13.32 35.78 -15.30
CA GLU A 313 -12.42 36.91 -15.40
C GLU A 313 -13.25 38.17 -15.65
N PRO A 314 -13.02 39.29 -14.92
CA PRO A 314 -13.71 40.51 -15.23
C PRO A 314 -13.31 40.94 -16.63
N THR A 315 -14.25 40.95 -17.54
CA THR A 315 -14.12 41.62 -18.83
C THR A 315 -13.85 43.11 -18.58
N SER A 316 -12.57 43.44 -18.44
CA SER A 316 -12.11 44.82 -18.48
C SER A 316 -12.23 45.27 -19.93
N SER A 317 -13.24 46.11 -20.22
CA SER A 317 -13.26 46.96 -21.37
C SER A 317 -12.05 47.88 -21.33
N ILE A 318 -11.04 47.55 -22.15
CA ILE A 318 -9.87 48.38 -22.37
C ILE A 318 -10.30 49.51 -23.29
N PRO A 319 -10.09 50.80 -22.93
CA PRO A 319 -10.12 51.89 -23.89
C PRO A 319 -8.94 51.74 -24.85
N ASP A 320 -9.26 51.81 -26.13
CA ASP A 320 -8.28 51.86 -27.23
C ASP A 320 -7.41 53.10 -27.10
N ASP A 321 -6.18 53.01 -26.65
CA ASP A 321 -5.18 54.01 -26.79
C ASP A 321 -3.75 53.39 -26.77
N GLY A 322 -3.14 53.44 -28.00
CA GLY A 322 -1.68 53.57 -28.16
C GLY A 322 -0.81 52.36 -27.93
N LEU A 323 -0.63 51.57 -28.99
CA LEU A 323 0.49 50.72 -29.36
C LEU A 323 1.77 50.86 -28.54
N ILE A 324 2.01 49.96 -27.60
CA ILE A 324 3.33 49.45 -27.25
C ILE A 324 3.26 47.94 -27.38
N PRO A 325 3.98 47.30 -28.29
CA PRO A 325 4.02 45.86 -28.36
C PRO A 325 4.67 45.31 -27.05
N PRO A 326 4.11 44.24 -26.48
CA PRO A 326 4.73 43.60 -25.32
C PRO A 326 6.16 43.15 -25.69
N PRO A 327 7.11 43.20 -24.73
CA PRO A 327 8.44 42.67 -24.97
C PRO A 327 8.36 41.23 -25.40
N PRO A 328 9.21 40.77 -26.31
CA PRO A 328 9.22 39.38 -26.76
C PRO A 328 9.46 38.50 -25.53
N PHE A 329 8.59 37.49 -25.38
CA PHE A 329 8.80 36.43 -24.40
C PHE A 329 10.23 35.91 -24.59
N PRO A 330 10.98 35.64 -23.49
CA PRO A 330 12.23 34.95 -23.62
C PRO A 330 11.93 33.65 -24.39
N PRO A 331 12.78 33.23 -25.31
CA PRO A 331 12.56 31.98 -26.04
C PRO A 331 12.29 30.91 -25.00
N GLU A 332 11.19 30.19 -25.16
CA GLU A 332 10.98 28.93 -24.43
C GLU A 332 12.27 28.17 -24.60
N GLU A 333 13.03 28.03 -23.50
CA GLU A 333 14.07 27.01 -23.46
C GLU A 333 13.32 25.73 -23.82
N VAL A 334 13.57 25.23 -25.02
CA VAL A 334 13.24 23.88 -25.38
C VAL A 334 13.95 23.03 -24.36
N ILE A 335 13.22 22.69 -23.29
CA ILE A 335 13.64 21.65 -22.38
C ILE A 335 13.66 20.43 -23.29
N ASN A 336 14.84 20.16 -23.87
CA ASN A 336 15.12 18.87 -24.43
C ASN A 336 14.83 17.92 -23.28
N GLU A 337 13.65 17.31 -23.30
CA GLU A 337 13.36 16.15 -22.48
C GLU A 337 14.46 15.15 -22.80
N VAL A 338 15.49 15.16 -21.95
CA VAL A 338 16.46 14.07 -21.94
C VAL A 338 15.61 12.83 -21.75
N PRO A 339 15.63 11.89 -22.70
CA PRO A 339 14.84 10.67 -22.54
C PRO A 339 15.17 10.13 -21.16
N ARG A 340 14.17 9.97 -20.32
CA ARG A 340 14.33 9.28 -19.03
C ARG A 340 14.72 7.86 -19.41
N GLU A 341 16.00 7.58 -19.46
CA GLU A 341 16.50 6.22 -19.52
C GLU A 341 15.98 5.53 -18.25
N THR A 342 14.84 4.89 -18.38
CA THR A 342 14.34 3.98 -17.36
C THR A 342 15.32 2.81 -17.34
N TYR A 343 16.12 2.71 -16.30
CA TYR A 343 17.03 1.59 -16.01
C TYR A 343 16.30 0.26 -15.74
N LEU A 344 15.01 0.20 -15.96
CA LEU A 344 14.20 -1.01 -15.91
C LEU A 344 14.24 -1.66 -17.30
N PRO A 345 14.45 -2.98 -17.40
CA PRO A 345 14.28 -3.68 -18.66
C PRO A 345 12.86 -3.43 -19.15
N GLN A 346 12.70 -2.60 -20.18
CA GLN A 346 11.43 -2.39 -20.82
C GLN A 346 11.03 -3.72 -21.44
N THR A 347 9.89 -4.25 -21.05
CA THR A 347 9.38 -5.52 -21.56
C THR A 347 8.96 -5.45 -23.02
N GLY A 348 8.99 -4.25 -23.61
CA GLY A 348 8.54 -3.99 -24.99
C GLY A 348 7.02 -3.79 -25.10
N TRP A 349 6.26 -4.15 -24.06
CA TRP A 349 4.79 -4.03 -24.04
C TRP A 349 4.34 -2.57 -24.01
N GLU A 350 5.11 -1.68 -23.35
CA GLU A 350 4.82 -0.25 -23.25
C GLU A 350 4.80 0.46 -24.62
N LYS A 351 5.34 -0.19 -25.64
CA LYS A 351 5.33 0.32 -27.02
C LYS A 351 4.12 -0.13 -27.83
N LEU A 352 3.29 -1.00 -27.28
CA LEU A 352 2.07 -1.44 -27.96
C LEU A 352 1.07 -0.28 -28.07
N PRO A 353 0.34 -0.18 -29.19
CA PRO A 353 -0.79 0.72 -29.32
C PRO A 353 -1.76 0.52 -28.14
N PHE A 354 -2.34 1.62 -27.65
CA PHE A 354 -3.32 1.65 -26.53
C PHE A 354 -2.90 0.97 -25.23
N TYR A 355 -1.63 0.60 -25.04
CA TYR A 355 -1.13 -0.05 -23.82
C TYR A 355 -1.59 0.67 -22.53
N THR A 356 -1.51 2.00 -22.51
CA THR A 356 -1.95 2.81 -21.36
C THR A 356 -3.43 2.63 -21.05
N LYS A 357 -4.28 2.51 -22.07
CA LYS A 357 -5.73 2.33 -21.89
C LYS A 357 -6.07 0.92 -21.42
N GLU A 358 -5.42 -0.10 -22.00
CA GLU A 358 -5.48 -1.47 -21.47
C GLU A 358 -5.05 -1.54 -20.01
N GLN A 359 -3.94 -0.87 -19.67
CA GLN A 359 -3.41 -0.85 -18.31
C GLN A 359 -4.39 -0.27 -17.30
N LEU A 360 -5.14 0.77 -17.66
CA LEU A 360 -6.15 1.36 -16.78
C LEU A 360 -7.31 0.39 -16.50
N LEU A 361 -7.79 -0.32 -17.54
CA LEU A 361 -8.82 -1.35 -17.38
C LEU A 361 -8.34 -2.51 -16.51
N ILE A 362 -7.13 -2.99 -16.74
CA ILE A 362 -6.55 -4.07 -15.95
C ILE A 362 -6.27 -3.61 -14.51
N LYS A 363 -5.90 -2.35 -14.31
CA LYS A 363 -5.79 -1.79 -12.95
C LYS A 363 -7.14 -1.83 -12.22
N ALA A 364 -8.23 -1.48 -12.89
CA ALA A 364 -9.58 -1.57 -12.32
C ALA A 364 -9.98 -3.04 -12.04
N LEU A 365 -9.68 -3.95 -12.95
CA LEU A 365 -9.89 -5.40 -12.78
C LEU A 365 -9.14 -5.95 -11.55
N VAL A 366 -7.85 -5.65 -11.44
CA VAL A 366 -7.00 -6.15 -10.34
C VAL A 366 -7.45 -5.60 -8.98
N ARG A 367 -7.96 -4.36 -8.94
CA ARG A 367 -8.41 -3.72 -7.69
C ARG A 367 -9.83 -4.09 -7.28
N HIS A 368 -10.72 -4.33 -8.25
CA HIS A 368 -12.16 -4.37 -8.02
C HIS A 368 -12.87 -5.48 -8.81
N GLY A 369 -12.15 -6.46 -9.32
CA GLY A 369 -12.68 -7.47 -10.25
C GLY A 369 -13.94 -8.19 -9.78
N GLU A 370 -14.05 -8.48 -8.48
CA GLU A 370 -15.19 -9.13 -7.84
C GLU A 370 -16.32 -8.18 -7.43
N LYS A 371 -16.10 -6.86 -7.50
CA LYS A 371 -17.10 -5.88 -7.04
C LYS A 371 -18.20 -5.64 -8.07
N ILE A 372 -19.39 -5.34 -7.58
CA ILE A 372 -20.57 -5.10 -8.40
C ILE A 372 -20.50 -3.71 -9.06
N VAL A 373 -20.69 -3.68 -10.38
CA VAL A 373 -20.79 -2.46 -11.19
C VAL A 373 -22.24 -2.02 -11.34
N CYS A 374 -23.14 -2.97 -11.68
CA CYS A 374 -24.54 -2.73 -11.90
C CYS A 374 -25.38 -3.97 -11.64
N TYR A 375 -26.69 -3.79 -11.70
CA TYR A 375 -27.67 -4.86 -11.64
C TYR A 375 -28.42 -4.92 -12.97
N VAL A 376 -28.58 -6.12 -13.52
CA VAL A 376 -29.32 -6.37 -14.76
C VAL A 376 -30.66 -7.00 -14.41
N PRO A 377 -31.80 -6.52 -14.98
CA PRO A 377 -33.10 -7.13 -14.76
C PRO A 377 -33.13 -8.59 -15.20
N GLY A 378 -33.42 -9.51 -14.28
CA GLY A 378 -33.68 -10.92 -14.54
C GLY A 378 -35.17 -11.24 -14.58
N GLU A 379 -35.56 -12.51 -14.85
CA GLU A 379 -36.97 -12.93 -14.91
C GLU A 379 -37.67 -12.90 -13.54
N GLU A 380 -36.95 -13.15 -12.44
CA GLU A 380 -37.51 -13.17 -11.07
C GLU A 380 -36.81 -12.17 -10.13
N GLU A 381 -35.50 -11.90 -10.32
CA GLU A 381 -34.70 -10.99 -9.49
C GLU A 381 -33.65 -10.28 -10.33
N GLU A 382 -33.17 -9.13 -9.86
CA GLU A 382 -32.05 -8.42 -10.45
C GLU A 382 -30.74 -9.18 -10.23
N THR A 383 -29.99 -9.42 -11.29
CA THR A 383 -28.70 -10.13 -11.24
C THR A 383 -27.56 -9.13 -11.11
N PRO A 384 -26.71 -9.24 -10.07
CA PRO A 384 -25.53 -8.39 -9.94
C PRO A 384 -24.50 -8.75 -11.02
N VAL A 385 -23.87 -7.73 -11.60
CA VAL A 385 -22.81 -7.86 -12.59
C VAL A 385 -21.53 -7.27 -12.01
N THR A 386 -20.48 -8.09 -11.91
CA THR A 386 -19.17 -7.70 -11.40
C THR A 386 -18.36 -6.91 -12.43
N VAL A 387 -17.30 -6.22 -11.98
CA VAL A 387 -16.33 -5.53 -12.86
C VAL A 387 -15.79 -6.48 -13.92
N THR A 388 -15.40 -7.70 -13.52
CA THR A 388 -14.87 -8.70 -14.45
C THR A 388 -15.89 -9.11 -15.50
N GLU A 389 -17.11 -9.46 -15.10
CA GLU A 389 -18.19 -9.84 -16.01
C GLU A 389 -18.55 -8.72 -16.99
N PHE A 390 -18.61 -7.48 -16.49
CA PHE A 390 -18.91 -6.32 -17.30
C PHE A 390 -17.85 -6.09 -18.39
N ILE A 391 -16.55 -6.15 -18.03
CA ILE A 391 -15.45 -6.01 -18.97
C ILE A 391 -15.46 -7.14 -20.01
N VAL A 392 -15.66 -8.39 -19.59
CA VAL A 392 -15.71 -9.54 -20.49
C VAL A 392 -16.86 -9.41 -21.49
N ALA A 393 -18.08 -9.14 -21.01
CA ALA A 393 -19.26 -9.04 -21.86
C ALA A 393 -19.13 -7.91 -22.88
N ASP A 394 -18.59 -6.77 -22.49
CA ASP A 394 -18.41 -5.60 -23.35
C ASP A 394 -17.34 -5.82 -24.43
N LEU A 395 -16.22 -6.50 -24.09
CA LEU A 395 -15.20 -6.85 -25.05
C LEU A 395 -15.66 -7.94 -26.03
N GLU A 396 -16.38 -8.97 -25.54
CA GLU A 396 -16.93 -10.03 -26.37
C GLU A 396 -17.98 -9.51 -27.37
N GLN A 397 -18.83 -8.56 -26.95
CA GLN A 397 -19.83 -7.94 -27.79
C GLN A 397 -19.21 -7.29 -29.05
N ASP A 398 -18.05 -6.66 -28.92
CA ASP A 398 -17.37 -5.99 -30.02
C ASP A 398 -16.23 -6.83 -30.63
N ASN A 399 -16.10 -8.10 -30.22
CA ASN A 399 -15.05 -9.02 -30.64
C ASN A 399 -13.64 -8.44 -30.44
N LEU A 400 -13.43 -7.72 -29.32
CA LEU A 400 -12.17 -7.09 -28.96
C LEU A 400 -11.40 -7.95 -27.95
N GLN A 401 -10.08 -7.84 -27.99
CA GLN A 401 -9.18 -8.49 -27.03
C GLN A 401 -8.03 -7.55 -26.67
N PHE A 402 -7.52 -7.69 -25.44
CA PHE A 402 -6.29 -6.98 -25.06
C PHE A 402 -5.10 -7.43 -25.91
N GLN A 403 -4.25 -6.50 -26.29
CA GLN A 403 -3.04 -6.81 -27.07
C GLN A 403 -1.96 -7.46 -26.20
N ASN A 404 -1.82 -7.01 -24.95
CA ASN A 404 -0.85 -7.58 -24.05
C ASN A 404 -1.28 -8.99 -23.57
N PRO A 405 -0.49 -10.05 -23.83
CA PRO A 405 -0.82 -11.41 -23.42
C PRO A 405 -1.00 -11.55 -21.90
N ILE A 406 -0.29 -10.76 -21.09
CA ILE A 406 -0.42 -10.78 -19.64
C ILE A 406 -1.78 -10.19 -19.23
N HIS A 407 -2.24 -9.11 -19.87
CA HIS A 407 -3.56 -8.53 -19.62
C HIS A 407 -4.69 -9.52 -19.97
N ARG A 408 -4.58 -10.22 -21.09
CA ARG A 408 -5.52 -11.30 -21.45
C ARG A 408 -5.56 -12.39 -20.39
N LYS A 409 -4.39 -12.82 -19.92
CA LYS A 409 -4.28 -13.85 -18.89
C LYS A 409 -4.91 -13.41 -17.57
N LEU A 410 -4.68 -12.16 -17.14
CA LEU A 410 -5.31 -11.59 -15.95
C LEU A 410 -6.85 -11.61 -16.05
N LEU A 411 -7.41 -11.19 -17.20
CA LEU A 411 -8.85 -11.20 -17.42
C LEU A 411 -9.43 -12.63 -17.39
N GLN A 412 -8.78 -13.59 -18.06
CA GLN A 412 -9.21 -14.99 -18.09
C GLN A 412 -9.17 -15.65 -16.70
N GLU A 413 -8.11 -15.37 -15.93
CA GLU A 413 -8.00 -15.91 -14.57
C GLU A 413 -9.04 -15.27 -13.63
N ALA A 414 -9.28 -13.96 -13.72
CA ALA A 414 -10.34 -13.32 -12.95
C ALA A 414 -11.71 -13.93 -13.26
N GLN A 415 -12.02 -14.14 -14.55
CA GLN A 415 -13.26 -14.76 -14.99
C GLN A 415 -13.41 -16.20 -14.46
N ALA A 416 -12.33 -16.98 -14.45
CA ALA A 416 -12.35 -18.36 -13.97
C ALA A 416 -12.64 -18.49 -12.46
N HIS A 417 -12.31 -17.45 -11.69
CA HIS A 417 -12.49 -17.45 -10.24
C HIS A 417 -13.74 -16.73 -9.73
N LEU A 418 -14.57 -16.16 -10.61
CA LEU A 418 -15.79 -15.43 -10.19
C LEU A 418 -16.83 -16.28 -9.46
N SER A 419 -16.82 -17.62 -9.68
CA SER A 419 -17.70 -18.54 -8.96
C SER A 419 -17.26 -18.83 -7.52
N ASP A 420 -16.06 -18.40 -7.12
CA ASP A 420 -15.55 -18.57 -5.77
C ASP A 420 -16.00 -17.39 -4.89
N PRO A 421 -16.83 -17.61 -3.85
CA PRO A 421 -17.30 -16.54 -2.97
C PRO A 421 -16.17 -15.82 -2.18
N GLU A 422 -15.02 -16.49 -2.00
CA GLU A 422 -13.88 -15.94 -1.30
C GLU A 422 -12.88 -15.24 -2.25
N PHE A 423 -13.16 -15.23 -3.55
CA PHE A 423 -12.29 -14.59 -4.53
C PHE A 423 -12.21 -13.08 -4.30
N CYS A 424 -11.00 -12.61 -4.12
CA CYS A 424 -10.65 -11.20 -4.08
C CYS A 424 -9.53 -10.96 -5.10
N ALA A 425 -9.82 -10.25 -6.16
CA ALA A 425 -8.92 -10.05 -7.29
C ALA A 425 -7.58 -9.43 -6.84
N GLU A 426 -7.63 -8.41 -5.99
CA GLU A 426 -6.42 -7.75 -5.46
C GLU A 426 -5.51 -8.75 -4.75
N ARG A 427 -6.06 -9.53 -3.82
CA ARG A 427 -5.32 -10.52 -3.04
C ARG A 427 -4.77 -11.64 -3.92
N TYR A 428 -5.59 -12.15 -4.83
CA TYR A 428 -5.22 -13.21 -5.76
C TYR A 428 -4.04 -12.82 -6.63
N PHE A 429 -4.11 -11.68 -7.32
CA PHE A 429 -3.04 -11.24 -8.24
C PHE A 429 -1.78 -10.78 -7.52
N LEU A 430 -1.87 -10.19 -6.33
CA LEU A 430 -0.69 -9.83 -5.53
C LEU A 430 0.15 -11.03 -5.12
N THR A 431 -0.48 -12.17 -4.90
CA THR A 431 0.18 -13.40 -4.43
C THR A 431 0.31 -14.46 -5.52
N HIS A 432 0.01 -14.09 -6.76
CA HIS A 432 0.04 -14.99 -7.90
C HIS A 432 1.39 -15.73 -8.02
N PRO A 433 1.40 -17.07 -8.34
CA PRO A 433 2.62 -17.87 -8.46
C PRO A 433 3.59 -17.36 -9.53
N ASP A 434 3.08 -16.76 -10.62
CA ASP A 434 3.90 -16.11 -11.65
C ASP A 434 4.41 -14.76 -11.14
N PRO A 435 5.75 -14.60 -10.96
CA PRO A 435 6.34 -13.38 -10.45
C PRO A 435 6.05 -12.14 -11.32
N ASN A 436 5.82 -12.32 -12.64
CA ASN A 436 5.53 -11.20 -13.53
C ASN A 436 4.13 -10.66 -13.29
N ILE A 437 3.14 -11.54 -13.11
CA ILE A 437 1.76 -11.17 -12.75
C ILE A 437 1.75 -10.50 -11.38
N SER A 438 2.34 -11.14 -10.36
CA SER A 438 2.41 -10.59 -9.01
C SER A 438 3.09 -9.21 -8.95
N ARG A 439 4.16 -9.00 -9.74
CA ARG A 439 4.83 -7.70 -9.84
C ARG A 439 3.95 -6.66 -10.50
N MET A 440 3.34 -7.00 -11.65
CA MET A 440 2.45 -6.10 -12.39
C MET A 440 1.25 -5.69 -11.53
N ALA A 441 0.59 -6.64 -10.86
CA ALA A 441 -0.49 -6.35 -9.93
C ALA A 441 -0.04 -5.41 -8.80
N ALA A 442 1.12 -5.67 -8.19
CA ALA A 442 1.68 -4.81 -7.14
C ALA A 442 1.99 -3.39 -7.63
N GLU A 443 2.45 -3.23 -8.87
CA GLU A 443 2.68 -1.91 -9.49
C GLU A 443 1.38 -1.16 -9.77
N MET A 444 0.33 -1.86 -10.20
CA MET A 444 -0.99 -1.29 -10.45
C MET A 444 -1.73 -0.88 -9.17
N ILE A 445 -1.47 -1.58 -8.07
CA ILE A 445 -2.09 -1.31 -6.77
C ILE A 445 -1.34 -0.21 -6.02
N SER A 446 -0.01 -0.12 -6.17
CA SER A 446 0.76 0.94 -5.54
C SER A 446 0.46 2.28 -6.19
N ASP A 447 -0.15 3.20 -5.45
CA ASP A 447 -0.37 4.56 -5.92
C ASP A 447 0.96 5.30 -6.01
N GLN A 448 1.44 5.52 -7.23
CA GLN A 448 2.71 6.23 -7.49
C GLN A 448 2.60 7.72 -7.17
N TYR A 449 1.41 8.29 -7.25
CA TYR A 449 1.14 9.69 -6.95
C TYR A 449 0.01 9.77 -5.91
N ARG A 450 0.35 10.19 -4.69
CA ARG A 450 -0.67 10.65 -3.75
C ARG A 450 -0.87 12.14 -3.91
N LEU A 451 -2.11 12.52 -4.15
CA LEU A 451 -2.57 13.88 -3.94
C LEU A 451 -2.27 14.31 -2.50
N SER A 452 -2.11 15.60 -2.25
CA SER A 452 -1.99 16.12 -0.88
C SER A 452 -3.19 15.63 -0.04
N LYS A 453 -3.02 15.46 1.27
CA LYS A 453 -4.08 14.98 2.17
C LYS A 453 -5.42 15.71 1.99
N SER A 454 -5.39 17.00 1.64
CA SER A 454 -6.58 17.79 1.29
C SER A 454 -7.25 17.35 0.00
N ASN A 455 -6.52 16.84 -0.98
CA ASN A 455 -7.08 16.39 -2.25
C ASN A 455 -7.52 14.91 -2.23
N GLU A 456 -6.87 14.06 -1.42
CA GLU A 456 -7.33 12.68 -1.18
C GLU A 456 -8.72 12.61 -0.52
N GLN A 457 -9.05 13.63 0.27
CA GLN A 457 -10.31 13.70 1.02
C GLN A 457 -11.49 14.20 0.17
N ILE A 458 -11.23 14.82 -0.98
CA ILE A 458 -12.24 15.38 -1.90
C ILE A 458 -12.70 14.33 -2.93
N LEU A 459 -11.84 13.34 -3.22
CA LEU A 459 -12.17 12.30 -4.20
C LEU A 459 -13.03 11.21 -3.57
N VAL A 460 -14.20 11.01 -4.16
CA VAL A 460 -15.03 9.82 -3.90
C VAL A 460 -14.20 8.59 -4.24
N LYS A 461 -14.18 7.59 -3.35
CA LYS A 461 -13.43 6.35 -3.59
C LYS A 461 -13.86 5.72 -4.91
N ASP A 462 -12.91 5.18 -5.67
CA ASP A 462 -13.18 4.47 -6.92
C ASP A 462 -14.29 3.43 -6.76
N GLU A 463 -14.34 2.77 -5.61
CA GLU A 463 -15.35 1.76 -5.26
C GLU A 463 -16.79 2.27 -5.27
N GLU A 464 -17.01 3.53 -4.92
CA GLU A 464 -18.36 4.15 -4.90
C GLU A 464 -18.82 4.60 -6.30
N ARG A 465 -17.90 4.61 -7.29
CA ARG A 465 -18.13 5.10 -8.65
C ARG A 465 -17.83 4.07 -9.74
N LEU A 466 -17.74 2.78 -9.40
CA LEU A 466 -17.44 1.74 -10.39
C LEU A 466 -18.43 1.75 -11.56
N HIS A 467 -19.70 2.05 -11.30
CA HIS A 467 -20.75 2.13 -12.31
C HIS A 467 -20.56 3.25 -13.35
N GLU A 468 -19.77 4.28 -13.02
CA GLU A 468 -19.36 5.33 -13.96
C GLU A 468 -17.98 5.06 -14.55
N LEU A 469 -17.04 4.62 -13.69
CA LEU A 469 -15.62 4.45 -14.02
C LEU A 469 -15.40 3.37 -15.09
N ILE A 470 -15.99 2.19 -14.90
CA ILE A 470 -15.75 1.05 -15.81
C ILE A 470 -16.23 1.31 -17.23
N PRO A 471 -17.49 1.79 -17.46
CA PRO A 471 -17.93 2.16 -18.79
C PRO A 471 -17.05 3.24 -19.46
N HIS A 472 -16.61 4.26 -18.71
CA HIS A 472 -15.73 5.29 -19.27
C HIS A 472 -14.38 4.72 -19.72
N LEU A 473 -13.76 3.86 -18.92
CA LEU A 473 -12.50 3.22 -19.30
C LEU A 473 -12.62 2.33 -20.53
N LEU A 474 -13.75 1.62 -20.68
CA LEU A 474 -14.04 0.81 -21.86
C LEU A 474 -14.24 1.67 -23.11
N ILE A 475 -15.00 2.77 -23.02
CA ILE A 475 -15.16 3.73 -24.11
C ILE A 475 -13.81 4.32 -24.53
N ASP A 476 -12.99 4.73 -23.58
CA ASP A 476 -11.65 5.25 -23.81
C ASP A 476 -10.74 4.24 -24.54
N PHE A 477 -10.83 2.97 -24.15
CA PHE A 477 -10.08 1.89 -24.79
C PHE A 477 -10.55 1.67 -26.24
N LYS A 478 -11.85 1.57 -26.47
CA LYS A 478 -12.44 1.41 -27.82
C LYS A 478 -12.12 2.58 -28.73
N LEU A 479 -12.19 3.81 -28.22
CA LEU A 479 -11.80 5.02 -28.96
C LEU A 479 -10.33 4.97 -29.38
N ALA A 480 -9.45 4.55 -28.50
CA ALA A 480 -8.02 4.44 -28.80
C ALA A 480 -7.74 3.39 -29.90
N ILE A 481 -8.48 2.28 -29.93
CA ILE A 481 -8.42 1.30 -31.03
C ILE A 481 -8.85 1.93 -32.34
N LEU A 482 -10.01 2.58 -32.37
CA LEU A 482 -10.55 3.23 -33.58
C LEU A 482 -9.62 4.33 -34.10
N GLU A 483 -8.98 5.10 -33.22
CA GLU A 483 -8.00 6.12 -33.61
C GLU A 483 -6.76 5.52 -34.26
N GLU A 484 -6.25 4.41 -33.71
CA GLU A 484 -5.10 3.73 -34.30
C GLU A 484 -5.45 3.07 -35.64
N ASP A 485 -6.61 2.42 -35.75
CA ASP A 485 -7.10 1.84 -37.02
C ASP A 485 -7.28 2.92 -38.09
N ARG A 486 -7.85 4.05 -37.71
CA ARG A 486 -7.96 5.21 -38.59
C ARG A 486 -6.59 5.69 -39.07
N LYS A 487 -5.63 5.83 -38.17
CA LYS A 487 -4.27 6.25 -38.48
C LYS A 487 -3.55 5.26 -39.42
N GLN A 488 -3.68 3.97 -39.18
CA GLN A 488 -3.12 2.93 -40.04
C GLN A 488 -3.74 2.92 -41.41
N THR A 489 -5.09 3.07 -41.46
CA THR A 489 -5.81 3.18 -42.74
C THR A 489 -5.38 4.41 -43.53
N MET A 490 -5.25 5.55 -42.87
CA MET A 490 -4.74 6.78 -43.55
C MET A 490 -3.31 6.64 -44.00
N GLN A 491 -2.43 5.98 -43.25
CA GLN A 491 -1.07 5.68 -43.67
C GLN A 491 -1.05 4.75 -44.90
N ARG A 492 -1.88 3.71 -44.91
CA ARG A 492 -2.00 2.80 -46.07
C ARG A 492 -2.51 3.53 -47.31
N LEU A 493 -3.52 4.38 -47.18
CA LEU A 493 -4.06 5.19 -48.26
C LEU A 493 -3.03 6.20 -48.82
N SER A 494 -2.07 6.64 -47.99
CA SER A 494 -1.01 7.57 -48.43
C SER A 494 0.13 6.90 -49.20
N MET A 495 0.17 5.56 -49.29
CA MET A 495 1.17 4.84 -50.03
C MET A 495 0.97 5.06 -51.54
N PRO A 496 2.03 5.41 -52.34
CA PRO A 496 1.92 5.72 -53.76
C PRO A 496 1.25 4.63 -54.60
N GLU A 497 1.47 3.37 -54.22
CA GLU A 497 0.92 2.18 -54.88
C GLU A 497 -0.60 2.08 -54.74
N ILE A 498 -1.14 2.40 -53.55
CA ILE A 498 -2.56 2.35 -53.26
C ILE A 498 -3.27 3.62 -53.77
N PHE A 499 -2.63 4.77 -53.61
CA PHE A 499 -3.17 6.07 -54.04
C PHE A 499 -3.36 6.14 -55.57
N SER A 500 -2.55 5.43 -56.34
CA SER A 500 -2.63 5.38 -57.80
C SER A 500 -3.63 4.37 -58.36
N ASP A 501 -4.12 3.41 -57.52
CA ASP A 501 -5.08 2.38 -57.92
C ASP A 501 -6.40 2.56 -57.18
N ARG A 502 -7.45 2.91 -57.92
CA ARG A 502 -8.82 3.17 -57.38
C ARG A 502 -9.44 1.91 -56.73
N GLN A 503 -9.08 0.72 -57.23
CA GLN A 503 -9.65 -0.53 -56.74
C GLN A 503 -9.01 -0.90 -55.37
N LEU A 504 -7.70 -0.80 -55.28
CA LEU A 504 -6.93 -0.98 -54.04
C LEU A 504 -7.33 0.08 -52.99
N THR A 505 -7.60 1.31 -53.40
CA THR A 505 -8.09 2.37 -52.51
C THR A 505 -9.43 2.01 -51.87
N LEU A 506 -10.37 1.46 -52.67
CA LEU A 506 -11.69 1.02 -52.19
C LEU A 506 -11.61 -0.21 -51.27
N GLU A 507 -10.68 -1.12 -51.43
CA GLU A 507 -10.45 -2.29 -50.59
C GLU A 507 -9.84 -1.92 -49.20
N VAL A 508 -9.11 -0.81 -49.15
CA VAL A 508 -8.49 -0.31 -47.88
C VAL A 508 -9.44 0.57 -47.08
N MET A 509 -10.40 1.23 -47.77
CA MET A 509 -11.46 2.04 -47.10
C MET A 509 -12.55 1.16 -46.47
#